data_d271e06e47baab80ba5afa390dd0eced
#
_entry.id   d271e06e47baab80ba5afa390dd0eced
#
_cell.length_a   1.000
_cell.length_b   1.000
_cell.length_c   1.000
_cell.angle_alpha   90.00
_cell.angle_beta   90.00
_cell.angle_gamma   90.00
#
_symmetry.space_group_name_H-M   'P 1'
#
loop_
_entity.id
_entity.type
_entity.pdbx_description
1 polymer ?
#
loop_
_entity_poly.entity_id
_entity_poly.type
_entity_poly.pdbx_seq_one_letter_code
_entity_poly.pdbx_strand_id
1 'polypeptide(L)'
;MKLTIERAALLKALGHVQSVVERRNTIPILSNVLLRADGEAGSGALALSATDMDLEIIERVAAQIERSGRTTAPAHTLYDIVRKLPEGAQIEIEVSDGRSSMVLRCGRSTFTLACLPPEDYPIMASGELGHCFTVTAAKLRTLIDRTRFAISTEEARYYLNGIYLHATQNDEGSVIRVVATDGHRLARVEMVLPEGAAGIPGIIIPRKTVLELRKLIEESEDEIELALSETKIRLTVGEATLISKLIDGTFPDYDRVIPTANDKVLEVKCKDFAEAVDRVSTISTEKSRAVKLAITPGSDGGNLAVSATSPENGTAVEELEVRYLNEPLEIGFNSRYLLDIAAQIEGEDAQFVMADSASPTIVRDRADPSALYVLMPMRV
;
A
#
# COMPACT_ATOMS: atom_id res chain seq x y z
N MET A 1 -6.76 36.12 1.02
CA MET A 1 -7.02 34.97 1.92
C MET A 1 -6.42 35.28 3.29
N LYS A 2 -7.17 35.05 4.39
CA LYS A 2 -6.62 35.16 5.75
C LYS A 2 -7.35 34.19 6.66
N LEU A 3 -6.61 33.41 7.44
CA LEU A 3 -7.15 32.38 8.32
C LEU A 3 -6.22 32.09 9.51
N THR A 4 -6.79 31.48 10.55
CA THR A 4 -6.04 30.90 11.69
C THR A 4 -6.42 29.43 11.83
N ILE A 5 -5.41 28.57 12.00
CA ILE A 5 -5.59 27.13 12.09
C ILE A 5 -4.67 26.53 13.15
N GLU A 6 -5.13 25.50 13.82
CA GLU A 6 -4.35 24.74 14.80
C GLU A 6 -3.26 23.91 14.10
N ARG A 7 -2.05 23.94 14.67
CA ARG A 7 -0.84 23.34 14.08
C ARG A 7 -0.99 21.84 13.85
N ALA A 8 -1.56 21.07 14.80
CA ALA A 8 -1.65 19.60 14.65
C ALA A 8 -2.61 19.22 13.52
N ALA A 9 -3.74 19.94 13.39
CA ALA A 9 -4.70 19.74 12.33
C ALA A 9 -4.10 20.03 10.95
N LEU A 10 -3.39 21.16 10.81
CA LEU A 10 -2.70 21.51 9.57
C LEU A 10 -1.57 20.52 9.23
N LEU A 11 -0.81 20.08 10.24
CA LEU A 11 0.30 19.13 10.04
C LEU A 11 -0.20 17.78 9.55
N LYS A 12 -1.30 17.27 10.12
CA LYS A 12 -1.89 16.00 9.70
C LYS A 12 -2.31 16.06 8.23
N ALA A 13 -3.08 17.08 7.85
CA ALA A 13 -3.53 17.24 6.48
C ALA A 13 -2.36 17.44 5.49
N LEU A 14 -1.37 18.26 5.85
CA LEU A 14 -0.15 18.41 5.04
C LEU A 14 0.62 17.10 4.93
N GLY A 15 0.64 16.28 5.98
CA GLY A 15 1.26 14.95 5.97
C GLY A 15 0.68 14.05 4.88
N HIS A 16 -0.64 14.07 4.72
CA HIS A 16 -1.34 13.30 3.70
C HIS A 16 -1.07 13.86 2.30
N VAL A 17 -1.34 15.13 2.07
CA VAL A 17 -1.28 15.70 0.71
C VAL A 17 0.14 15.84 0.18
N GLN A 18 1.14 16.19 1.01
CA GLN A 18 2.50 16.40 0.54
C GLN A 18 3.18 15.12 0.01
N SER A 19 2.70 13.94 0.41
CA SER A 19 3.27 12.66 -0.02
C SER A 19 2.99 12.35 -1.50
N VAL A 20 1.94 12.94 -2.07
CA VAL A 20 1.66 12.86 -3.51
C VAL A 20 2.68 13.62 -4.33
N VAL A 21 3.21 14.72 -3.77
CA VAL A 21 4.12 15.65 -4.45
C VAL A 21 5.51 15.04 -4.60
N GLU A 22 5.95 14.87 -5.83
CA GLU A 22 7.30 14.38 -6.11
C GLU A 22 8.36 15.44 -5.79
N ARG A 23 9.49 15.00 -5.22
CA ARG A 23 10.60 15.92 -4.87
C ARG A 23 11.28 16.55 -6.08
N ARG A 24 11.22 15.89 -7.23
CA ARG A 24 11.73 16.40 -8.50
C ARG A 24 10.59 16.41 -9.51
N ASN A 25 10.07 17.58 -9.79
CA ASN A 25 8.98 17.76 -10.74
C ASN A 25 9.43 18.70 -11.88
N THR A 26 9.11 18.34 -13.12
CA THR A 26 9.39 19.17 -14.29
C THR A 26 8.36 20.29 -14.45
N ILE A 27 7.18 20.15 -13.85
CA ILE A 27 6.09 21.13 -13.87
C ILE A 27 6.05 21.83 -12.50
N PRO A 28 6.49 23.10 -12.38
CA PRO A 28 6.69 23.76 -11.09
C PRO A 28 5.45 23.78 -10.19
N ILE A 29 4.25 23.95 -10.75
CA ILE A 29 3.01 24.04 -9.98
C ILE A 29 2.69 22.73 -9.23
N LEU A 30 3.11 21.57 -9.75
CA LEU A 30 2.93 20.27 -9.11
C LEU A 30 3.83 20.04 -7.88
N SER A 31 4.81 20.94 -7.66
CA SER A 31 5.59 20.95 -6.41
C SER A 31 4.86 21.68 -5.27
N ASN A 32 3.74 22.32 -5.56
CA ASN A 32 2.93 23.07 -4.60
C ASN A 32 1.71 22.27 -4.13
N VAL A 33 1.21 22.64 -2.96
CA VAL A 33 -0.13 22.31 -2.49
C VAL A 33 -1.06 23.49 -2.79
N LEU A 34 -2.25 23.22 -3.30
CA LEU A 34 -3.31 24.21 -3.43
C LEU A 34 -4.01 24.35 -2.08
N LEU A 35 -4.13 25.58 -1.61
CA LEU A 35 -4.81 25.97 -0.38
C LEU A 35 -6.06 26.79 -0.75
N ARG A 36 -7.24 26.34 -0.31
CA ARG A 36 -8.51 27.04 -0.52
C ARG A 36 -9.23 27.21 0.82
N ALA A 37 -9.37 28.45 1.22
CA ALA A 37 -10.11 28.83 2.43
C ALA A 37 -11.54 29.18 2.05
N ASP A 38 -12.49 28.38 2.48
CA ASP A 38 -13.93 28.55 2.25
C ASP A 38 -14.65 28.72 3.60
N GLY A 39 -15.50 29.71 3.72
CA GLY A 39 -16.31 29.96 4.93
C GLY A 39 -16.72 31.40 5.11
N GLU A 40 -17.52 31.62 6.12
CA GLU A 40 -17.90 32.95 6.60
C GLU A 40 -16.99 33.39 7.75
N ALA A 41 -16.96 34.67 8.06
CA ALA A 41 -16.09 35.21 9.09
C ALA A 41 -16.23 34.48 10.44
N GLY A 42 -15.15 33.87 10.89
CA GLY A 42 -15.05 33.16 12.19
C GLY A 42 -15.23 31.64 12.13
N SER A 43 -15.77 31.07 11.04
CA SER A 43 -15.88 29.62 10.88
C SER A 43 -15.72 29.23 9.41
N GLY A 44 -15.14 28.04 9.17
CA GLY A 44 -14.95 27.52 7.83
C GLY A 44 -13.96 26.39 7.78
N ALA A 45 -13.51 26.07 6.59
CA ALA A 45 -12.52 25.04 6.35
C ALA A 45 -11.42 25.50 5.40
N LEU A 46 -10.23 25.01 5.65
CA LEU A 46 -9.13 25.05 4.71
C LEU A 46 -9.10 23.70 3.96
N ALA A 47 -9.29 23.73 2.66
CA ALA A 47 -9.06 22.58 1.80
C ALA A 47 -7.63 22.63 1.26
N LEU A 48 -6.91 21.53 1.42
CA LEU A 48 -5.58 21.31 0.86
C LEU A 48 -5.71 20.29 -0.25
N SER A 49 -5.11 20.54 -1.42
CA SER A 49 -5.10 19.59 -2.53
C SER A 49 -3.69 19.45 -3.10
N ALA A 50 -3.26 18.23 -3.33
CA ALA A 50 -2.03 17.93 -4.05
C ALA A 50 -2.26 16.85 -5.09
N THR A 51 -1.59 16.98 -6.24
CA THR A 51 -1.70 16.05 -7.36
C THR A 51 -0.39 15.92 -8.13
N ASP A 52 -0.19 14.75 -8.72
CA ASP A 52 0.83 14.48 -9.74
C ASP A 52 0.22 14.28 -11.14
N MET A 53 -1.09 14.58 -11.28
CA MET A 53 -1.94 14.40 -12.47
C MET A 53 -2.48 12.97 -12.67
N ASP A 54 -2.01 11.99 -11.94
CA ASP A 54 -2.53 10.62 -11.95
C ASP A 54 -3.21 10.26 -10.62
N LEU A 55 -2.82 10.94 -9.55
CA LEU A 55 -3.35 10.83 -8.21
C LEU A 55 -3.58 12.23 -7.63
N GLU A 56 -4.71 12.46 -6.97
CA GLU A 56 -5.00 13.67 -6.21
C GLU A 56 -5.47 13.29 -4.81
N ILE A 57 -4.97 13.97 -3.79
CA ILE A 57 -5.50 13.93 -2.43
C ILE A 57 -6.01 15.33 -2.10
N ILE A 58 -7.26 15.39 -1.61
CA ILE A 58 -7.91 16.60 -1.11
C ILE A 58 -8.27 16.33 0.34
N GLU A 59 -7.89 17.20 1.25
CA GLU A 59 -8.27 17.10 2.65
C GLU A 59 -8.79 18.43 3.18
N ARG A 60 -9.88 18.37 3.94
CA ARG A 60 -10.54 19.53 4.56
C ARG A 60 -10.25 19.56 6.04
N VAL A 61 -9.88 20.73 6.53
CA VAL A 61 -9.55 20.93 7.95
C VAL A 61 -10.30 22.15 8.45
N ALA A 62 -10.92 22.05 9.61
CA ALA A 62 -11.58 23.18 10.25
C ALA A 62 -10.58 24.31 10.52
N ALA A 63 -10.95 25.52 10.17
CA ALA A 63 -10.13 26.73 10.36
C ALA A 63 -11.01 27.95 10.65
N GLN A 64 -10.44 28.92 11.34
CA GLN A 64 -11.08 30.24 11.53
C GLN A 64 -10.76 31.09 10.30
N ILE A 65 -11.74 31.29 9.42
CA ILE A 65 -11.58 32.03 8.19
C ILE A 65 -11.97 33.50 8.46
N GLU A 66 -11.01 34.42 8.26
CA GLU A 66 -11.30 35.87 8.29
C GLU A 66 -11.59 36.38 6.88
N ARG A 67 -10.93 35.86 5.89
CA ARG A 67 -11.11 36.21 4.47
C ARG A 67 -10.89 34.99 3.59
N SER A 68 -11.92 34.56 2.89
CA SER A 68 -11.86 33.47 1.92
C SER A 68 -10.89 33.77 0.76
N GLY A 69 -10.44 32.74 0.09
CA GLY A 69 -9.56 32.85 -1.06
C GLY A 69 -8.77 31.58 -1.31
N ARG A 70 -7.90 31.64 -2.33
CA ARG A 70 -7.07 30.51 -2.71
C ARG A 70 -5.64 30.93 -3.04
N THR A 71 -4.69 30.04 -2.84
CA THR A 71 -3.29 30.22 -3.18
C THR A 71 -2.62 28.85 -3.34
N THR A 72 -1.38 28.85 -3.82
CA THR A 72 -0.53 27.65 -3.77
C THR A 72 0.71 27.93 -2.91
N ALA A 73 1.30 26.89 -2.34
CA ALA A 73 2.55 26.99 -1.59
C ALA A 73 3.42 25.76 -1.81
N PRO A 74 4.77 25.85 -1.74
CA PRO A 74 5.66 24.71 -1.85
C PRO A 74 5.36 23.65 -0.79
N ALA A 75 4.87 22.50 -1.22
CA ALA A 75 4.27 21.48 -0.34
C ALA A 75 5.22 20.98 0.73
N HIS A 76 6.40 20.51 0.34
CA HIS A 76 7.40 19.97 1.28
C HIS A 76 7.95 21.04 2.22
N THR A 77 8.18 22.27 1.72
CA THR A 77 8.68 23.38 2.54
C THR A 77 7.64 23.79 3.58
N LEU A 78 6.36 23.89 3.18
CA LEU A 78 5.27 24.21 4.10
C LEU A 78 5.12 23.12 5.18
N TYR A 79 5.13 21.85 4.78
CA TYR A 79 5.10 20.72 5.70
C TYR A 79 6.28 20.76 6.70
N ASP A 80 7.51 20.98 6.22
CA ASP A 80 8.70 21.02 7.07
C ASP A 80 8.69 22.19 8.04
N ILE A 81 8.15 23.34 7.66
CA ILE A 81 7.96 24.47 8.57
C ILE A 81 6.95 24.10 9.66
N VAL A 82 5.74 23.66 9.28
CA VAL A 82 4.65 23.35 10.22
C VAL A 82 5.06 22.24 11.19
N ARG A 83 5.80 21.24 10.72
CA ARG A 83 6.32 20.15 11.55
C ARG A 83 7.25 20.63 12.68
N LYS A 84 8.02 21.71 12.43
CA LYS A 84 8.99 22.26 13.39
C LYS A 84 8.40 23.31 14.32
N LEU A 85 7.17 23.76 14.11
CA LEU A 85 6.50 24.70 15.02
C LEU A 85 6.13 24.03 16.34
N PRO A 86 5.95 24.81 17.44
CA PRO A 86 5.58 24.27 18.75
C PRO A 86 4.22 23.54 18.70
N GLU A 87 4.08 22.49 19.51
CA GLU A 87 2.82 21.79 19.71
C GLU A 87 1.75 22.72 20.32
N GLY A 88 0.48 22.52 19.94
CA GLY A 88 -0.66 23.35 20.40
C GLY A 88 -0.67 24.78 19.86
N ALA A 89 0.26 25.14 18.97
CA ALA A 89 0.34 26.49 18.44
C ALA A 89 -0.78 26.79 17.43
N GLN A 90 -1.23 28.03 17.39
CA GLN A 90 -2.07 28.57 16.34
C GLN A 90 -1.21 29.17 15.23
N ILE A 91 -1.56 28.89 14.00
CA ILE A 91 -0.86 29.35 12.81
C ILE A 91 -1.77 30.31 12.06
N GLU A 92 -1.31 31.54 11.87
CA GLU A 92 -1.97 32.53 11.01
C GLU A 92 -1.37 32.42 9.60
N ILE A 93 -2.24 32.31 8.60
CA ILE A 93 -1.87 32.30 7.18
C ILE A 93 -2.53 33.48 6.49
N GLU A 94 -1.73 34.30 5.80
CA GLU A 94 -2.20 35.49 5.09
C GLU A 94 -1.61 35.56 3.68
N VAL A 95 -2.49 35.83 2.72
CA VAL A 95 -2.14 36.18 1.34
C VAL A 95 -2.81 37.49 1.01
N SER A 96 -2.00 38.51 0.71
CA SER A 96 -2.50 39.82 0.28
C SER A 96 -2.79 39.82 -1.21
N ASP A 97 -3.79 40.59 -1.61
CA ASP A 97 -4.20 40.72 -3.01
C ASP A 97 -3.05 41.24 -3.88
N GLY A 98 -2.84 40.60 -5.03
CA GLY A 98 -1.79 40.95 -5.97
C GLY A 98 -0.36 40.54 -5.57
N ARG A 99 -0.18 39.80 -4.47
CA ARG A 99 1.14 39.27 -4.07
C ARG A 99 1.29 37.81 -4.45
N SER A 100 2.42 37.47 -5.02
CA SER A 100 2.85 36.07 -5.31
C SER A 100 3.54 35.43 -4.10
N SER A 101 3.06 35.74 -2.88
CA SER A 101 3.63 35.21 -1.64
C SER A 101 2.58 35.06 -0.55
N MET A 102 2.78 34.02 0.26
CA MET A 102 2.00 33.70 1.46
C MET A 102 2.86 33.96 2.70
N VAL A 103 2.28 34.62 3.69
CA VAL A 103 2.93 34.84 4.99
C VAL A 103 2.29 33.88 6.01
N LEU A 104 3.13 33.13 6.69
CA LEU A 104 2.77 32.24 7.80
C LEU A 104 3.37 32.78 9.08
N ARG A 105 2.55 32.99 10.13
CA ARG A 105 2.98 33.47 11.44
C ARG A 105 2.60 32.48 12.53
N CYS A 106 3.53 32.27 13.44
CA CYS A 106 3.31 31.46 14.65
C CYS A 106 4.17 32.02 15.79
N GLY A 107 3.54 32.62 16.79
CA GLY A 107 4.23 33.31 17.88
C GLY A 107 5.16 34.41 17.37
N ARG A 108 6.47 34.24 17.56
CA ARG A 108 7.50 35.19 17.09
C ARG A 108 8.08 34.83 15.72
N SER A 109 7.68 33.71 15.15
CA SER A 109 8.19 33.22 13.86
C SER A 109 7.32 33.74 12.71
N THR A 110 7.98 34.21 11.67
CA THR A 110 7.31 34.65 10.42
C THR A 110 8.06 34.05 9.24
N PHE A 111 7.31 33.37 8.37
CA PHE A 111 7.81 32.79 7.13
C PHE A 111 7.08 33.41 5.95
N THR A 112 7.80 33.71 4.89
CA THR A 112 7.24 34.17 3.61
C THR A 112 7.58 33.16 2.55
N LEU A 113 6.56 32.53 1.96
CA LEU A 113 6.69 31.53 0.92
C LEU A 113 6.25 32.09 -0.42
N ALA A 114 7.01 31.82 -1.47
CA ALA A 114 6.62 32.15 -2.83
C ALA A 114 5.42 31.27 -3.25
N CYS A 115 4.45 31.90 -3.89
CA CYS A 115 3.24 31.24 -4.41
C CYS A 115 3.22 31.27 -5.92
N LEU A 116 2.62 30.27 -6.53
CA LEU A 116 2.28 30.25 -7.94
C LEU A 116 0.78 30.53 -8.11
N PRO A 117 0.35 31.02 -9.27
CA PRO A 117 -1.07 31.32 -9.52
C PRO A 117 -1.95 30.08 -9.32
N PRO A 118 -2.97 30.12 -8.47
CA PRO A 118 -3.84 28.98 -8.24
C PRO A 118 -4.71 28.60 -9.45
N GLU A 119 -4.81 29.49 -10.44
CA GLU A 119 -5.50 29.27 -11.71
C GLU A 119 -4.80 28.22 -12.57
N ASP A 120 -3.48 28.09 -12.44
CA ASP A 120 -2.66 27.15 -13.19
C ASP A 120 -2.63 25.75 -12.54
N TYR A 121 -3.26 25.61 -11.36
CA TYR A 121 -3.26 24.34 -10.62
C TYR A 121 -4.21 23.33 -11.28
N PRO A 122 -3.72 22.16 -11.72
CA PRO A 122 -4.56 21.15 -12.35
C PRO A 122 -5.49 20.51 -11.30
N ILE A 123 -6.75 20.32 -11.66
CA ILE A 123 -7.77 19.65 -10.85
C ILE A 123 -8.17 18.37 -11.58
N MET A 124 -8.13 17.25 -10.88
CA MET A 124 -8.63 16.00 -11.42
C MET A 124 -10.17 15.97 -11.37
N ALA A 125 -10.80 15.96 -12.54
CA ALA A 125 -12.24 15.73 -12.60
C ALA A 125 -12.54 14.29 -12.11
N SER A 126 -13.42 14.16 -11.15
CA SER A 126 -13.84 12.83 -10.66
C SER A 126 -14.55 12.01 -11.72
N GLY A 127 -15.23 12.65 -12.67
CA GLY A 127 -16.03 11.96 -13.68
C GLY A 127 -17.27 11.28 -13.09
N GLU A 128 -17.98 10.56 -13.92
CA GLU A 128 -19.05 9.68 -13.46
C GLU A 128 -18.45 8.34 -12.99
N LEU A 129 -18.72 7.97 -11.73
CA LEU A 129 -18.30 6.73 -11.10
C LEU A 129 -19.55 5.85 -10.94
N GLY A 130 -19.67 4.83 -11.80
CA GLY A 130 -20.87 4.01 -11.93
C GLY A 130 -21.12 3.04 -10.79
N HIS A 131 -20.12 2.78 -9.95
CA HIS A 131 -20.21 1.84 -8.82
C HIS A 131 -19.78 2.53 -7.54
N CYS A 132 -20.53 2.28 -6.46
CA CYS A 132 -20.24 2.81 -5.14
C CYS A 132 -20.58 1.78 -4.06
N PHE A 133 -19.67 1.55 -3.14
CA PHE A 133 -19.84 0.68 -1.99
C PHE A 133 -18.93 1.11 -0.82
N THR A 134 -19.18 0.56 0.37
CA THR A 134 -18.39 0.86 1.56
C THR A 134 -17.65 -0.37 2.07
N VAL A 135 -16.46 -0.12 2.62
CA VAL A 135 -15.61 -1.13 3.28
C VAL A 135 -15.03 -0.51 4.54
N THR A 136 -14.95 -1.26 5.64
CA THR A 136 -14.26 -0.75 6.84
C THR A 136 -12.77 -0.55 6.58
N ALA A 137 -12.18 0.47 7.19
CA ALA A 137 -10.75 0.76 7.08
C ALA A 137 -9.89 -0.46 7.45
N ALA A 138 -10.29 -1.22 8.48
CA ALA A 138 -9.59 -2.44 8.90
C ALA A 138 -9.53 -3.50 7.79
N LYS A 139 -10.66 -3.80 7.11
CA LYS A 139 -10.70 -4.76 6.00
C LYS A 139 -9.87 -4.28 4.82
N LEU A 140 -9.95 -2.99 4.50
CA LEU A 140 -9.16 -2.41 3.40
C LEU A 140 -7.66 -2.44 3.69
N ARG A 141 -7.24 -2.17 4.95
CA ARG A 141 -5.85 -2.35 5.41
C ARG A 141 -5.38 -3.79 5.19
N THR A 142 -6.16 -4.77 5.63
CA THR A 142 -5.83 -6.19 5.44
C THR A 142 -5.64 -6.55 3.97
N LEU A 143 -6.57 -6.14 3.08
CA LEU A 143 -6.44 -6.38 1.64
C LEU A 143 -5.16 -5.77 1.06
N ILE A 144 -4.83 -4.54 1.44
CA ILE A 144 -3.64 -3.84 0.98
C ILE A 144 -2.37 -4.48 1.55
N ASP A 145 -2.27 -4.62 2.86
CA ASP A 145 -1.04 -5.07 3.51
C ASP A 145 -0.65 -6.47 3.09
N ARG A 146 -1.63 -7.37 2.93
CA ARG A 146 -1.42 -8.76 2.50
C ARG A 146 -1.13 -8.94 1.01
N THR A 147 -1.23 -7.88 0.18
CA THR A 147 -1.00 -7.98 -1.27
C THR A 147 0.09 -7.06 -1.78
N ARG A 148 0.27 -5.85 -1.21
CA ARG A 148 1.14 -4.80 -1.74
C ARG A 148 2.61 -5.21 -1.91
N PHE A 149 3.11 -6.17 -1.11
CA PHE A 149 4.49 -6.64 -1.20
C PHE A 149 4.79 -7.40 -2.50
N ALA A 150 3.76 -7.94 -3.14
CA ALA A 150 3.86 -8.68 -4.39
C ALA A 150 3.68 -7.81 -5.65
N ILE A 151 3.44 -6.50 -5.50
CA ILE A 151 3.32 -5.59 -6.65
C ILE A 151 4.65 -5.50 -7.39
N SER A 152 4.62 -5.64 -8.72
CA SER A 152 5.79 -5.47 -9.58
C SER A 152 6.28 -4.02 -9.60
N THR A 153 7.58 -3.86 -9.84
CA THR A 153 8.23 -2.57 -10.10
C THR A 153 8.85 -2.50 -11.50
N GLU A 154 8.62 -3.50 -12.33
CA GLU A 154 9.15 -3.55 -13.68
C GLU A 154 8.34 -2.65 -14.62
N GLU A 155 8.98 -1.69 -15.28
CA GLU A 155 8.33 -0.75 -16.19
C GLU A 155 7.72 -1.43 -17.41
N ALA A 156 8.37 -2.48 -17.93
CA ALA A 156 7.91 -3.23 -19.11
C ALA A 156 6.59 -3.98 -18.87
N ARG A 157 6.30 -4.36 -17.62
CA ARG A 157 5.08 -5.04 -17.20
C ARG A 157 4.20 -4.13 -16.36
N TYR A 158 3.93 -2.92 -16.85
CA TYR A 158 3.21 -1.87 -16.15
C TYR A 158 1.85 -2.31 -15.59
N TYR A 159 1.15 -3.24 -16.26
CA TYR A 159 -0.11 -3.83 -15.82
C TYR A 159 -0.01 -4.67 -14.54
N LEU A 160 1.22 -4.99 -14.08
CA LEU A 160 1.51 -5.62 -12.79
C LEU A 160 1.94 -4.61 -11.71
N ASN A 161 2.05 -3.32 -12.05
CA ASN A 161 2.53 -2.28 -11.12
C ASN A 161 1.42 -1.73 -10.20
N GLY A 162 0.50 -2.60 -9.82
CA GLY A 162 -0.62 -2.29 -8.94
C GLY A 162 -1.24 -3.54 -8.34
N ILE A 163 -2.33 -3.36 -7.62
CA ILE A 163 -3.19 -4.45 -7.15
C ILE A 163 -4.40 -4.57 -8.08
N TYR A 164 -4.75 -5.79 -8.43
CA TYR A 164 -5.96 -6.10 -9.20
C TYR A 164 -7.10 -6.39 -8.24
N LEU A 165 -8.14 -5.55 -8.28
CA LEU A 165 -9.35 -5.68 -7.47
C LEU A 165 -10.53 -6.02 -8.36
N HIS A 166 -11.26 -7.08 -8.04
CA HIS A 166 -12.45 -7.49 -8.78
C HIS A 166 -13.45 -8.26 -7.90
N ALA A 167 -14.70 -8.29 -8.31
CA ALA A 167 -15.71 -9.16 -7.73
C ALA A 167 -15.69 -10.53 -8.43
N THR A 168 -15.82 -11.60 -7.65
CA THR A 168 -15.85 -12.97 -8.15
C THR A 168 -16.64 -13.88 -7.20
N GLN A 169 -16.62 -15.17 -7.45
CA GLN A 169 -17.21 -16.18 -6.57
C GLN A 169 -16.16 -17.19 -6.14
N ASN A 170 -16.28 -17.66 -4.92
CA ASN A 170 -15.58 -18.82 -4.38
C ASN A 170 -16.62 -19.85 -3.90
N ASP A 171 -16.18 -20.92 -3.24
CA ASP A 171 -17.07 -22.00 -2.76
C ASP A 171 -18.05 -21.52 -1.66
N GLU A 172 -17.76 -20.41 -1.01
CA GLU A 172 -18.57 -19.84 0.09
C GLU A 172 -19.53 -18.74 -0.39
N GLY A 173 -19.35 -18.22 -1.62
CA GLY A 173 -20.23 -17.20 -2.20
C GLY A 173 -19.49 -16.10 -2.95
N SER A 174 -20.13 -14.93 -3.02
CA SER A 174 -19.58 -13.78 -3.72
C SER A 174 -18.53 -13.06 -2.86
N VAL A 175 -17.38 -12.75 -3.46
CA VAL A 175 -16.25 -12.10 -2.78
C VAL A 175 -15.69 -10.94 -3.59
N ILE A 176 -15.10 -9.97 -2.91
CA ILE A 176 -14.05 -9.12 -3.49
C ILE A 176 -12.73 -9.85 -3.34
N ARG A 177 -11.99 -9.91 -4.42
CA ARG A 177 -10.66 -10.50 -4.47
C ARG A 177 -9.66 -9.43 -4.88
N VAL A 178 -8.52 -9.39 -4.18
CA VAL A 178 -7.39 -8.54 -4.49
C VAL A 178 -6.19 -9.41 -4.78
N VAL A 179 -5.52 -9.14 -5.90
CA VAL A 179 -4.38 -9.93 -6.37
C VAL A 179 -3.23 -9.01 -6.74
N ALA A 180 -2.01 -9.40 -6.39
CA ALA A 180 -0.78 -8.78 -6.86
C ALA A 180 0.24 -9.84 -7.23
N THR A 181 1.05 -9.58 -8.25
CA THR A 181 2.16 -10.46 -8.67
C THR A 181 3.27 -9.68 -9.35
N ASP A 182 4.50 -10.13 -9.18
CA ASP A 182 5.69 -9.66 -9.92
C ASP A 182 6.22 -10.71 -10.92
N GLY A 183 5.48 -11.84 -11.07
CA GLY A 183 5.85 -12.97 -11.91
C GLY A 183 6.74 -14.02 -11.21
N HIS A 184 7.20 -13.74 -10.00
CA HIS A 184 7.98 -14.67 -9.17
C HIS A 184 7.21 -15.13 -7.93
N ARG A 185 6.27 -14.32 -7.50
CA ARG A 185 5.33 -14.59 -6.40
C ARG A 185 3.99 -13.97 -6.70
N LEU A 186 2.96 -14.47 -6.06
CA LEU A 186 1.60 -13.98 -6.17
C LEU A 186 1.00 -13.92 -4.77
N ALA A 187 0.26 -12.85 -4.50
CA ALA A 187 -0.59 -12.72 -3.32
C ALA A 187 -2.04 -12.58 -3.75
N ARG A 188 -2.93 -13.38 -3.18
CA ARG A 188 -4.38 -13.35 -3.40
C ARG A 188 -5.07 -13.29 -2.05
N VAL A 189 -5.92 -12.28 -1.85
CA VAL A 189 -6.69 -12.09 -0.62
C VAL A 189 -8.14 -11.85 -0.96
N GLU A 190 -9.04 -12.41 -0.17
CA GLU A 190 -10.49 -12.34 -0.39
C GLU A 190 -11.21 -11.79 0.84
N MET A 191 -12.33 -11.16 0.60
CA MET A 191 -13.31 -10.82 1.63
C MET A 191 -14.72 -10.97 1.05
N VAL A 192 -15.70 -11.19 1.93
CA VAL A 192 -17.13 -11.21 1.52
C VAL A 192 -17.47 -9.95 0.74
N LEU A 193 -18.19 -10.12 -0.36
CA LEU A 193 -18.59 -9.03 -1.23
C LEU A 193 -19.44 -8.01 -0.46
N PRO A 194 -19.03 -6.73 -0.38
CA PRO A 194 -19.85 -5.68 0.23
C PRO A 194 -21.14 -5.43 -0.58
N GLU A 195 -22.16 -4.93 0.10
CA GLU A 195 -23.35 -4.43 -0.57
C GLU A 195 -22.99 -3.29 -1.54
N GLY A 196 -23.55 -3.32 -2.75
CA GLY A 196 -23.22 -2.35 -3.81
C GLY A 196 -21.99 -2.70 -4.66
N ALA A 197 -21.18 -3.69 -4.27
CA ALA A 197 -19.99 -4.09 -5.03
C ALA A 197 -20.28 -5.16 -6.11
N ALA A 198 -21.53 -5.60 -6.27
CA ALA A 198 -21.88 -6.56 -7.31
C ALA A 198 -21.69 -5.95 -8.70
N GLY A 199 -21.01 -6.68 -9.59
CA GLY A 199 -20.83 -6.25 -10.98
C GLY A 199 -19.83 -5.13 -11.19
N ILE A 200 -18.99 -4.82 -10.21
CA ILE A 200 -17.88 -3.89 -10.41
C ILE A 200 -16.94 -4.43 -11.50
N PRO A 201 -16.35 -3.55 -12.33
CA PRO A 201 -15.31 -3.97 -13.26
C PRO A 201 -14.06 -4.41 -12.49
N GLY A 202 -13.29 -5.33 -13.07
CA GLY A 202 -11.95 -5.61 -12.58
C GLY A 202 -11.03 -4.44 -12.87
N ILE A 203 -10.39 -3.90 -11.83
CA ILE A 203 -9.55 -2.69 -11.93
C ILE A 203 -8.16 -2.94 -11.38
N ILE A 204 -7.16 -2.26 -11.97
CA ILE A 204 -5.78 -2.28 -11.49
C ILE A 204 -5.48 -0.93 -10.82
N ILE A 205 -5.36 -0.95 -9.50
CA ILE A 205 -5.07 0.25 -8.69
C ILE A 205 -3.54 0.44 -8.64
N PRO A 206 -3.00 1.58 -9.13
CA PRO A 206 -1.55 1.80 -9.18
C PRO A 206 -0.87 1.69 -7.83
N ARG A 207 0.37 1.21 -7.82
CA ARG A 207 1.18 1.05 -6.59
C ARG A 207 1.25 2.33 -5.75
N LYS A 208 1.47 3.50 -6.36
CA LYS A 208 1.51 4.79 -5.65
C LYS A 208 0.20 5.05 -4.92
N THR A 209 -0.92 4.84 -5.62
CA THR A 209 -2.27 4.99 -5.05
C THR A 209 -2.49 4.06 -3.85
N VAL A 210 -2.09 2.79 -3.98
CA VAL A 210 -2.18 1.80 -2.89
C VAL A 210 -1.39 2.26 -1.66
N LEU A 211 -0.18 2.79 -1.85
CA LEU A 211 0.67 3.25 -0.76
C LEU A 211 0.12 4.51 -0.08
N GLU A 212 -0.40 5.46 -0.86
CA GLU A 212 -0.99 6.68 -0.30
C GLU A 212 -2.32 6.38 0.40
N LEU A 213 -3.16 5.52 -0.18
CA LEU A 213 -4.37 5.05 0.46
C LEU A 213 -4.06 4.37 1.81
N ARG A 214 -3.05 3.49 1.84
CA ARG A 214 -2.66 2.80 3.08
C ARG A 214 -2.27 3.76 4.19
N LYS A 215 -1.56 4.85 3.86
CA LYS A 215 -1.24 5.91 4.83
C LYS A 215 -2.49 6.65 5.31
N LEU A 216 -3.38 6.98 4.37
CA LEU A 216 -4.61 7.72 4.67
C LEU A 216 -5.52 7.00 5.67
N ILE A 217 -5.56 5.65 5.58
CA ILE A 217 -6.41 4.81 6.42
C ILE A 217 -5.68 4.23 7.64
N GLU A 218 -4.43 4.61 7.90
CA GLU A 218 -3.58 3.98 8.93
C GLU A 218 -4.22 3.99 10.32
N GLU A 219 -4.76 5.14 10.72
CA GLU A 219 -5.37 5.34 12.03
C GLU A 219 -6.91 5.38 11.97
N SER A 220 -7.51 5.19 10.80
CA SER A 220 -8.96 5.26 10.66
C SER A 220 -9.62 3.94 11.06
N GLU A 221 -10.70 4.04 11.82
CA GLU A 221 -11.60 2.93 12.11
C GLU A 221 -12.95 3.07 11.35
N ASP A 222 -13.07 4.13 10.54
CA ASP A 222 -14.30 4.47 9.84
C ASP A 222 -14.58 3.55 8.65
N GLU A 223 -15.78 3.66 8.12
CA GLU A 223 -16.14 3.12 6.81
C GLU A 223 -15.55 4.01 5.71
N ILE A 224 -14.98 3.37 4.71
CA ILE A 224 -14.39 4.00 3.54
C ILE A 224 -15.37 3.85 2.37
N GLU A 225 -15.81 4.95 1.80
CA GLU A 225 -16.57 4.93 0.56
C GLU A 225 -15.62 4.74 -0.63
N LEU A 226 -15.88 3.71 -1.42
CA LEU A 226 -15.20 3.49 -2.70
C LEU A 226 -16.20 3.75 -3.82
N ALA A 227 -15.85 4.67 -4.71
CA ALA A 227 -16.58 4.88 -5.95
C ALA A 227 -15.63 4.69 -7.13
N LEU A 228 -16.04 3.91 -8.14
CA LEU A 228 -15.15 3.54 -9.23
C LEU A 228 -15.84 3.45 -10.58
N SER A 229 -15.05 3.56 -11.62
CA SER A 229 -15.35 3.27 -13.01
C SER A 229 -14.21 2.39 -13.58
N GLU A 230 -14.22 2.09 -14.86
CA GLU A 230 -13.12 1.37 -15.53
C GLU A 230 -11.79 2.15 -15.55
N THR A 231 -11.82 3.47 -15.40
CA THR A 231 -10.63 4.34 -15.58
C THR A 231 -10.22 5.10 -14.33
N LYS A 232 -11.09 5.19 -13.33
CA LYS A 232 -10.85 5.98 -12.12
C LYS A 232 -11.42 5.33 -10.88
N ILE A 233 -10.78 5.60 -9.76
CA ILE A 233 -11.27 5.29 -8.41
C ILE A 233 -11.24 6.53 -7.54
N ARG A 234 -12.26 6.70 -6.72
CA ARG A 234 -12.32 7.69 -5.65
C ARG A 234 -12.56 6.98 -4.33
N LEU A 235 -11.81 7.36 -3.32
CA LEU A 235 -11.96 6.87 -1.95
C LEU A 235 -12.15 8.06 -1.02
N THR A 236 -13.16 7.97 -0.15
CA THR A 236 -13.47 8.99 0.84
C THR A 236 -13.24 8.42 2.23
N VAL A 237 -12.39 9.09 3.00
CA VAL A 237 -11.95 8.71 4.36
C VAL A 237 -12.14 9.92 5.26
N GLY A 238 -13.26 10.00 5.98
CA GLY A 238 -13.60 11.19 6.75
C GLY A 238 -13.61 12.45 5.87
N GLU A 239 -12.77 13.42 6.21
CA GLU A 239 -12.62 14.69 5.47
C GLU A 239 -11.61 14.62 4.32
N ALA A 240 -10.98 13.47 4.10
CA ALA A 240 -10.01 13.27 3.03
C ALA A 240 -10.64 12.53 1.85
N THR A 241 -10.30 12.95 0.64
CA THR A 241 -10.70 12.29 -0.61
C THR A 241 -9.45 12.03 -1.43
N LEU A 242 -9.29 10.78 -1.85
CA LEU A 242 -8.26 10.35 -2.78
C LEU A 242 -8.92 10.00 -4.12
N ILE A 243 -8.43 10.59 -5.21
CA ILE A 243 -8.87 10.29 -6.57
C ILE A 243 -7.66 9.80 -7.36
N SER A 244 -7.79 8.67 -8.04
CA SER A 244 -6.70 8.11 -8.85
C SER A 244 -7.19 7.63 -10.20
N LYS A 245 -6.37 7.84 -11.23
CA LYS A 245 -6.48 7.07 -12.46
C LYS A 245 -6.11 5.62 -12.17
N LEU A 246 -6.70 4.70 -12.92
CA LEU A 246 -6.40 3.28 -12.88
C LEU A 246 -5.39 2.94 -13.99
N ILE A 247 -4.69 1.82 -13.83
CA ILE A 247 -3.81 1.32 -14.90
C ILE A 247 -4.68 0.77 -16.03
N ASP A 248 -4.53 1.34 -17.21
CA ASP A 248 -5.17 0.85 -18.44
C ASP A 248 -4.39 -0.39 -18.93
N GLY A 249 -4.94 -1.56 -18.67
CA GLY A 249 -4.31 -2.83 -19.01
C GLY A 249 -5.15 -4.02 -18.57
N THR A 250 -4.81 -5.18 -19.07
CA THR A 250 -5.44 -6.45 -18.68
C THR A 250 -4.54 -7.18 -17.69
N PHE A 251 -5.05 -7.40 -16.48
CA PHE A 251 -4.34 -8.24 -15.50
C PHE A 251 -4.35 -9.69 -15.99
N PRO A 252 -3.23 -10.43 -15.91
CA PRO A 252 -3.17 -11.79 -16.42
C PRO A 252 -4.12 -12.73 -15.65
N ASP A 253 -4.49 -13.81 -16.31
CA ASP A 253 -5.27 -14.90 -15.72
C ASP A 253 -4.41 -15.62 -14.67
N TYR A 254 -4.45 -15.09 -13.45
CA TYR A 254 -3.62 -15.53 -12.33
C TYR A 254 -4.08 -16.89 -11.77
N ASP A 255 -5.32 -17.31 -11.98
CA ASP A 255 -5.79 -18.60 -11.50
C ASP A 255 -5.01 -19.77 -12.14
N ARG A 256 -4.47 -19.57 -13.35
CA ARG A 256 -3.63 -20.57 -14.04
C ARG A 256 -2.27 -20.81 -13.39
N VAL A 257 -1.78 -19.87 -12.58
CA VAL A 257 -0.49 -20.03 -11.89
C VAL A 257 -0.63 -20.58 -10.49
N ILE A 258 -1.85 -20.68 -9.98
CA ILE A 258 -2.14 -21.29 -8.69
C ILE A 258 -2.18 -22.81 -8.88
N PRO A 259 -1.25 -23.57 -8.30
CA PRO A 259 -1.21 -25.03 -8.50
C PRO A 259 -2.39 -25.71 -7.80
N THR A 260 -3.00 -26.66 -8.48
CA THR A 260 -4.13 -27.45 -7.96
C THR A 260 -3.78 -28.89 -7.63
N ALA A 261 -2.59 -29.33 -8.05
CA ALA A 261 -2.15 -30.74 -7.92
C ALA A 261 -1.07 -30.94 -6.84
N ASN A 262 -0.76 -29.91 -6.07
CA ASN A 262 0.22 -30.02 -4.99
C ASN A 262 -0.33 -30.91 -3.86
N ASP A 263 0.44 -31.90 -3.43
CA ASP A 263 0.04 -32.94 -2.48
C ASP A 263 0.92 -33.08 -1.24
N LYS A 264 2.09 -32.41 -1.22
CA LYS A 264 3.04 -32.45 -0.11
C LYS A 264 2.82 -31.26 0.82
N VAL A 265 2.43 -31.54 2.05
CA VAL A 265 2.07 -30.51 3.03
C VAL A 265 3.14 -30.44 4.12
N LEU A 266 3.75 -29.28 4.26
CA LEU A 266 4.63 -28.91 5.36
C LEU A 266 3.91 -27.88 6.25
N GLU A 267 3.84 -28.14 7.55
CA GLU A 267 3.40 -27.16 8.55
C GLU A 267 4.57 -26.82 9.47
N VAL A 268 4.83 -25.55 9.65
CA VAL A 268 5.94 -25.03 10.45
C VAL A 268 5.49 -23.81 11.26
N LYS A 269 6.05 -23.66 12.47
CA LYS A 269 5.86 -22.45 13.27
C LYS A 269 6.36 -21.23 12.49
N CYS A 270 5.45 -20.32 12.14
CA CYS A 270 5.74 -19.22 11.23
C CYS A 270 6.87 -18.33 11.74
N LYS A 271 6.86 -18.00 13.02
CA LYS A 271 7.89 -17.17 13.65
C LYS A 271 9.27 -17.83 13.61
N ASP A 272 9.36 -19.10 14.02
CA ASP A 272 10.63 -19.83 14.06
C ASP A 272 11.21 -19.97 12.64
N PHE A 273 10.34 -20.27 11.67
CA PHE A 273 10.70 -20.32 10.25
C PHE A 273 11.25 -19.00 9.72
N ALA A 274 10.54 -17.91 9.98
CA ALA A 274 10.96 -16.59 9.53
C ALA A 274 12.32 -16.19 10.14
N GLU A 275 12.50 -16.42 11.44
CA GLU A 275 13.76 -16.15 12.11
C GLU A 275 14.93 -17.01 11.59
N ALA A 276 14.70 -18.30 11.29
CA ALA A 276 15.69 -19.19 10.70
C ALA A 276 16.08 -18.74 9.28
N VAL A 277 15.09 -18.41 8.45
CA VAL A 277 15.33 -17.88 7.10
C VAL A 277 16.13 -16.59 7.14
N ASP A 278 15.79 -15.67 8.06
CA ASP A 278 16.48 -14.39 8.21
C ASP A 278 17.96 -14.60 8.60
N ARG A 279 18.23 -15.44 9.62
CA ARG A 279 19.60 -15.79 10.04
C ARG A 279 20.41 -16.44 8.93
N VAL A 280 19.87 -17.48 8.30
CA VAL A 280 20.55 -18.25 7.25
C VAL A 280 20.80 -17.40 6.01
N SER A 281 19.84 -16.54 5.65
CA SER A 281 19.95 -15.68 4.46
C SER A 281 21.08 -14.65 4.53
N THR A 282 21.64 -14.39 5.72
CA THR A 282 22.81 -13.51 5.91
C THR A 282 24.04 -13.99 5.11
N ILE A 283 24.16 -15.31 4.88
CA ILE A 283 25.24 -15.89 4.08
C ILE A 283 24.99 -15.74 2.58
N SER A 284 23.74 -15.69 2.13
CA SER A 284 23.43 -15.58 0.71
C SER A 284 23.86 -14.23 0.13
N THR A 285 24.25 -14.22 -1.16
CA THR A 285 24.61 -12.98 -1.84
C THR A 285 23.36 -12.14 -2.14
N GLU A 286 23.50 -10.81 -2.19
CA GLU A 286 22.39 -9.92 -2.56
C GLU A 286 21.77 -10.24 -3.92
N LYS A 287 22.55 -10.82 -4.84
CA LYS A 287 22.08 -11.18 -6.19
C LYS A 287 21.21 -12.43 -6.21
N SER A 288 21.58 -13.48 -5.48
CA SER A 288 20.85 -14.76 -5.52
C SER A 288 19.75 -14.82 -4.46
N ARG A 289 20.02 -14.33 -3.24
CA ARG A 289 19.12 -14.47 -2.07
C ARG A 289 18.53 -15.87 -1.93
N ALA A 290 19.24 -16.88 -2.44
CA ALA A 290 18.77 -18.24 -2.49
C ALA A 290 18.91 -18.91 -1.13
N VAL A 291 17.84 -19.56 -0.69
CA VAL A 291 17.79 -20.42 0.49
C VAL A 291 17.20 -21.75 0.08
N LYS A 292 17.84 -22.84 0.50
CA LYS A 292 17.37 -24.20 0.26
C LYS A 292 16.61 -24.71 1.49
N LEU A 293 15.46 -25.29 1.25
CA LEU A 293 14.64 -26.02 2.22
C LEU A 293 14.79 -27.51 1.92
N ALA A 294 15.42 -28.27 2.81
CA ALA A 294 15.50 -29.72 2.74
C ALA A 294 14.58 -30.31 3.81
N ILE A 295 13.53 -30.98 3.38
CA ILE A 295 12.44 -31.47 4.22
C ILE A 295 12.49 -32.99 4.26
N THR A 296 12.52 -33.55 5.44
CA THR A 296 12.51 -35.00 5.67
C THR A 296 11.40 -35.40 6.63
N PRO A 297 10.66 -36.50 6.33
CA PRO A 297 9.66 -37.01 7.26
C PRO A 297 10.32 -37.67 8.48
N GLY A 298 9.61 -37.67 9.60
CA GLY A 298 9.96 -38.38 10.81
C GLY A 298 8.81 -39.20 11.35
N SER A 299 9.05 -40.07 12.36
CA SER A 299 8.03 -40.95 12.95
C SER A 299 6.92 -40.17 13.67
N ASP A 300 7.25 -39.05 14.29
CA ASP A 300 6.33 -38.23 15.09
C ASP A 300 6.30 -36.74 14.62
N GLY A 301 6.79 -36.48 13.43
CA GLY A 301 6.92 -35.16 12.85
C GLY A 301 7.84 -35.22 11.65
N GLY A 302 8.63 -34.17 11.42
CA GLY A 302 9.63 -34.07 10.35
C GLY A 302 10.72 -33.09 10.74
N ASN A 303 11.75 -33.03 9.91
CA ASN A 303 12.83 -32.05 10.05
C ASN A 303 12.91 -31.19 8.79
N LEU A 304 13.08 -29.89 8.98
CA LEU A 304 13.33 -28.90 7.95
C LEU A 304 14.72 -28.32 8.16
N ALA A 305 15.66 -28.60 7.26
CA ALA A 305 16.94 -27.92 7.21
C ALA A 305 16.86 -26.73 6.25
N VAL A 306 16.98 -25.52 6.81
CA VAL A 306 17.08 -24.26 6.06
C VAL A 306 18.55 -23.97 5.84
N SER A 307 19.01 -23.84 4.60
CA SER A 307 20.44 -23.65 4.31
C SER A 307 20.69 -22.62 3.21
N ALA A 308 21.83 -21.94 3.30
CA ALA A 308 22.35 -21.08 2.25
C ALA A 308 23.86 -21.32 2.07
N THR A 309 24.32 -21.18 0.84
CA THR A 309 25.73 -21.32 0.46
C THR A 309 26.16 -20.15 -0.42
N SER A 310 27.30 -19.58 -0.10
CA SER A 310 27.95 -18.54 -0.89
C SER A 310 29.44 -18.85 -1.00
N PRO A 311 30.01 -18.80 -2.20
CA PRO A 311 31.46 -18.99 -2.37
C PRO A 311 32.33 -17.99 -1.57
N GLU A 312 31.77 -16.79 -1.33
CA GLU A 312 32.48 -15.69 -0.65
C GLU A 312 32.26 -15.69 0.86
N ASN A 313 31.06 -16.04 1.32
CA ASN A 313 30.62 -15.88 2.71
C ASN A 313 30.56 -17.21 3.50
N GLY A 314 30.68 -18.38 2.81
CA GLY A 314 30.61 -19.69 3.44
C GLY A 314 29.23 -20.33 3.39
N THR A 315 28.88 -21.09 4.43
CA THR A 315 27.62 -21.85 4.51
C THR A 315 26.93 -21.63 5.85
N ALA A 316 25.59 -21.61 5.82
CA ALA A 316 24.78 -21.66 7.02
C ALA A 316 23.73 -22.76 6.88
N VAL A 317 23.44 -23.42 7.99
CA VAL A 317 22.36 -24.41 8.09
C VAL A 317 21.69 -24.23 9.44
N GLU A 318 20.37 -24.28 9.46
CA GLU A 318 19.55 -24.30 10.66
C GLU A 318 18.46 -25.34 10.53
N GLU A 319 18.21 -26.11 11.56
CA GLU A 319 17.22 -27.19 11.59
C GLU A 319 16.02 -26.82 12.44
N LEU A 320 14.82 -27.12 11.95
CA LEU A 320 13.55 -26.88 12.60
C LEU A 320 12.73 -28.16 12.67
N GLU A 321 12.08 -28.38 13.81
CA GLU A 321 11.05 -29.42 13.92
C GLU A 321 9.79 -28.95 13.20
N VAL A 322 9.23 -29.81 12.33
CA VAL A 322 8.07 -29.48 11.50
C VAL A 322 7.09 -30.64 11.46
N ARG A 323 5.89 -30.41 10.97
CA ARG A 323 4.96 -31.48 10.62
C ARG A 323 5.06 -31.75 9.11
N TYR A 324 5.64 -32.91 8.78
CA TYR A 324 5.78 -33.36 7.40
C TYR A 324 5.77 -34.86 7.34
N LEU A 325 4.88 -35.44 6.53
CA LEU A 325 4.65 -36.90 6.45
C LEU A 325 4.86 -37.45 5.03
N ASN A 326 5.22 -36.58 4.08
CA ASN A 326 5.40 -36.93 2.69
C ASN A 326 6.86 -37.38 2.40
N GLU A 327 7.16 -37.72 1.15
CA GLU A 327 8.52 -38.07 0.73
C GLU A 327 9.49 -36.90 0.89
N PRO A 328 10.79 -37.18 1.16
CA PRO A 328 11.79 -36.12 1.25
C PRO A 328 11.76 -35.18 0.04
N LEU A 329 11.88 -33.90 0.28
CA LEU A 329 11.85 -32.87 -0.75
C LEU A 329 12.94 -31.81 -0.48
N GLU A 330 13.69 -31.47 -1.52
CA GLU A 330 14.58 -30.29 -1.53
C GLU A 330 14.05 -29.27 -2.52
N ILE A 331 13.89 -28.01 -2.06
CA ILE A 331 13.38 -26.93 -2.88
C ILE A 331 14.05 -25.61 -2.48
N GLY A 332 14.33 -24.75 -3.46
CA GLY A 332 14.97 -23.46 -3.23
C GLY A 332 14.01 -22.30 -3.43
N PHE A 333 14.19 -21.25 -2.65
CA PHE A 333 13.41 -20.01 -2.75
C PHE A 333 14.26 -18.76 -2.54
N ASN A 334 13.75 -17.64 -2.99
CA ASN A 334 14.27 -16.33 -2.61
C ASN A 334 13.88 -16.04 -1.15
N SER A 335 14.88 -15.86 -0.30
CA SER A 335 14.69 -15.62 1.15
C SER A 335 13.79 -14.40 1.44
N ARG A 336 13.94 -13.32 0.66
CA ARG A 336 13.11 -12.14 0.82
C ARG A 336 11.63 -12.44 0.57
N TYR A 337 11.33 -13.26 -0.44
CA TYR A 337 9.95 -13.63 -0.74
C TYR A 337 9.34 -14.49 0.36
N LEU A 338 10.14 -15.40 0.93
CA LEU A 338 9.71 -16.19 2.09
C LEU A 338 9.39 -15.29 3.28
N LEU A 339 10.27 -14.32 3.59
CA LEU A 339 10.08 -13.38 4.70
C LEU A 339 8.90 -12.43 4.47
N ASP A 340 8.75 -11.90 3.26
CA ASP A 340 7.63 -11.03 2.91
C ASP A 340 6.26 -11.75 3.11
N ILE A 341 6.18 -13.05 2.76
CA ILE A 341 4.98 -13.85 2.97
C ILE A 341 4.81 -14.21 4.45
N ALA A 342 5.87 -14.66 5.13
CA ALA A 342 5.80 -14.98 6.55
C ALA A 342 5.31 -13.81 7.40
N ALA A 343 5.67 -12.58 7.02
CA ALA A 343 5.18 -11.36 7.67
C ALA A 343 3.67 -11.11 7.52
N GLN A 344 2.98 -11.83 6.60
CA GLN A 344 1.54 -11.72 6.39
C GLN A 344 0.74 -12.80 7.13
N ILE A 345 1.41 -13.78 7.72
CA ILE A 345 0.77 -14.85 8.47
C ILE A 345 0.62 -14.41 9.92
N GLU A 346 -0.61 -14.25 10.34
CA GLU A 346 -0.96 -13.81 11.71
C GLU A 346 -1.13 -15.00 12.67
N GLY A 347 -1.41 -16.19 12.10
CA GLY A 347 -1.52 -17.43 12.85
C GLY A 347 -0.17 -17.98 13.30
N GLU A 348 -0.22 -19.00 14.15
CA GLU A 348 0.98 -19.64 14.69
C GLU A 348 1.73 -20.46 13.64
N ASP A 349 0.99 -21.13 12.75
CA ASP A 349 1.52 -22.09 11.79
C ASP A 349 1.37 -21.61 10.35
N ALA A 350 2.48 -21.62 9.60
CA ALA A 350 2.50 -21.48 8.16
C ALA A 350 2.38 -22.87 7.50
N GLN A 351 1.52 -22.98 6.49
CA GLN A 351 1.37 -24.18 5.69
C GLN A 351 1.91 -23.99 4.30
N PHE A 352 2.86 -24.85 3.90
CA PHE A 352 3.41 -24.92 2.54
C PHE A 352 2.83 -26.15 1.85
N VAL A 353 2.25 -25.95 0.66
CA VAL A 353 1.71 -27.04 -0.16
C VAL A 353 2.51 -27.12 -1.45
N MET A 354 3.23 -28.22 -1.64
CA MET A 354 4.24 -28.41 -2.67
C MET A 354 3.94 -29.66 -3.51
N ALA A 355 4.50 -29.73 -4.72
CA ALA A 355 4.50 -30.94 -5.53
C ALA A 355 5.92 -31.51 -5.67
N ASP A 356 6.85 -30.70 -6.16
CA ASP A 356 8.24 -31.07 -6.42
C ASP A 356 9.17 -29.84 -6.27
N SER A 357 10.45 -30.01 -6.61
CA SER A 357 11.47 -28.95 -6.50
C SER A 357 11.38 -27.83 -7.54
N ALA A 358 10.52 -27.97 -8.57
CA ALA A 358 10.42 -27.04 -9.69
C ALA A 358 9.04 -26.42 -9.87
N SER A 359 8.01 -26.99 -9.22
CA SER A 359 6.64 -26.52 -9.30
C SER A 359 6.35 -25.41 -8.31
N PRO A 360 5.45 -24.48 -8.65
CA PRO A 360 5.04 -23.40 -7.74
C PRO A 360 4.51 -23.95 -6.41
N THR A 361 4.84 -23.30 -5.32
CA THR A 361 4.43 -23.67 -3.96
C THR A 361 3.36 -22.72 -3.47
N ILE A 362 2.29 -23.25 -2.88
CA ILE A 362 1.31 -22.46 -2.14
C ILE A 362 1.78 -22.29 -0.70
N VAL A 363 1.69 -21.07 -0.19
CA VAL A 363 1.87 -20.76 1.23
C VAL A 363 0.60 -20.09 1.74
N ARG A 364 0.14 -20.48 2.91
CA ARG A 364 -1.05 -19.89 3.54
C ARG A 364 -0.98 -19.95 5.06
N ASP A 365 -1.74 -19.10 5.69
CA ASP A 365 -2.05 -19.21 7.11
C ASP A 365 -2.98 -20.40 7.32
N ARG A 366 -2.63 -21.29 8.22
CA ARG A 366 -3.50 -22.44 8.54
C ARG A 366 -4.83 -22.00 9.17
N ALA A 367 -4.82 -20.90 9.91
CA ALA A 367 -5.99 -20.40 10.63
C ALA A 367 -6.87 -19.47 9.77
N ASP A 368 -6.34 -18.93 8.67
CA ASP A 368 -7.03 -17.95 7.82
C ASP A 368 -6.96 -18.33 6.34
N PRO A 369 -8.04 -18.92 5.79
CA PRO A 369 -8.10 -19.30 4.38
C PRO A 369 -8.33 -18.12 3.43
N SER A 370 -8.57 -16.91 3.93
CA SER A 370 -8.87 -15.74 3.09
C SER A 370 -7.68 -15.27 2.27
N ALA A 371 -6.46 -15.65 2.66
CA ALA A 371 -5.22 -15.30 1.97
C ALA A 371 -4.49 -16.55 1.43
N LEU A 372 -3.99 -16.43 0.22
CA LEU A 372 -3.19 -17.46 -0.43
C LEU A 372 -2.01 -16.79 -1.15
N TYR A 373 -0.83 -17.37 -0.97
CA TYR A 373 0.40 -16.91 -1.61
C TYR A 373 0.99 -18.01 -2.49
N VAL A 374 1.52 -17.64 -3.64
CA VAL A 374 2.25 -18.56 -4.52
C VAL A 374 3.69 -18.10 -4.64
N LEU A 375 4.62 -19.02 -4.47
CA LEU A 375 6.06 -18.81 -4.66
C LEU A 375 6.58 -19.66 -5.81
N MET A 376 7.30 -19.02 -6.73
CA MET A 376 8.07 -19.74 -7.74
C MET A 376 9.38 -20.21 -7.12
N PRO A 377 9.73 -21.51 -7.24
CA PRO A 377 10.99 -22.01 -6.75
C PRO A 377 12.17 -21.53 -7.61
N MET A 378 13.36 -21.54 -7.03
CA MET A 378 14.61 -21.26 -7.71
C MET A 378 15.52 -22.49 -7.62
N ARG A 379 16.42 -22.61 -8.62
CA ARG A 379 17.46 -23.64 -8.58
C ARG A 379 18.50 -23.29 -7.53
N VAL A 380 18.83 -24.23 -6.65
CA VAL A 380 19.79 -24.13 -5.55
C VAL A 380 20.78 -25.28 -5.61
#